data_f48add69fad0420ee979d3d5060dc5cb
#
_entry.id   f48add69fad0420ee979d3d5060dc5cb
#
_cell.length_a   1.000
_cell.length_b   1.000
_cell.length_c   1.000
_cell.angle_alpha   90.00
_cell.angle_beta   90.00
_cell.angle_gamma   90.00
#
_symmetry.space_group_name_H-M   'P 1'
#
loop_
_entity.id
_entity.type
_entity.pdbx_description
1 polymer ?
#
loop_
_entity_poly.entity_id
_entity_poly.type
_entity_poly.pdbx_seq_one_letter_code
_entity_poly.pdbx_strand_id
1 'polypeptide(L)'
;MKILFSHSYYYPLDEKQWAKKQPYPPLGTIQAAAYLRQLGHEVALFDTNLIDSPVYIQQDLESFQPELLVIYDDGFNYLTKMCLTNMREAAFDMIALAKKRGIQVAVSSSDSTDQFNMYLDAGADFVLLGEAEETLKELADNLKKNSDTSGVLGIVSRMESETQNSGRRTVMRNLDSLPIPAWDLIDIDAYRKIWLGGNGYFSLNMSTTRGCPYKCNWCAKPIYGQKYNSRSPEHVVREIEYLLNHHKPTHFLMCDDI
;
A
#
# COMPACT_ATOMS: atom_id res chain seq x y z
N MET A 1 13.64 8.85 9.39
CA MET A 1 12.34 9.49 9.67
C MET A 1 11.33 8.45 10.11
N LYS A 2 10.29 8.85 10.82
CA LYS A 2 9.15 8.01 11.21
C LYS A 2 8.06 8.06 10.13
N ILE A 3 7.66 6.91 9.62
CA ILE A 3 6.68 6.80 8.53
C ILE A 3 5.56 5.87 8.99
N LEU A 4 4.33 6.38 9.05
CA LEU A 4 3.14 5.58 9.28
C LEU A 4 2.56 5.16 7.94
N PHE A 5 2.48 3.86 7.70
CA PHE A 5 1.79 3.30 6.56
C PHE A 5 0.32 3.04 6.88
N SER A 6 -0.53 3.19 5.88
CA SER A 6 -1.92 2.78 5.90
C SER A 6 -2.37 2.44 4.48
N HIS A 7 -3.60 2.00 4.34
CA HIS A 7 -4.27 1.82 3.05
C HIS A 7 -5.74 2.22 3.19
N SER A 8 -6.45 2.37 2.06
CA SER A 8 -7.81 2.91 2.09
C SER A 8 -8.92 1.85 2.03
N TYR A 9 -8.58 0.55 1.97
CA TYR A 9 -9.56 -0.51 1.87
C TYR A 9 -9.99 -1.01 3.26
N TYR A 10 -11.23 -0.68 3.62
CA TYR A 10 -11.89 -1.10 4.86
C TYR A 10 -12.80 -2.29 4.54
N TYR A 11 -12.33 -3.50 4.79
CA TYR A 11 -13.06 -4.73 4.45
C TYR A 11 -14.47 -4.80 5.06
N PRO A 12 -14.73 -4.37 6.32
CA PRO A 12 -16.08 -4.32 6.88
C PRO A 12 -17.06 -3.39 6.15
N LEU A 13 -16.55 -2.35 5.46
CA LEU A 13 -17.39 -1.43 4.68
C LEU A 13 -17.76 -1.96 3.28
N ASP A 14 -17.19 -3.08 2.86
CA ASP A 14 -17.59 -3.85 1.69
C ASP A 14 -18.42 -5.06 2.15
N GLU A 15 -19.72 -4.86 2.36
CA GLU A 15 -20.63 -5.88 2.92
C GLU A 15 -20.56 -7.21 2.17
N LYS A 16 -20.47 -7.16 0.82
CA LYS A 16 -20.38 -8.35 -0.03
C LYS A 16 -19.11 -9.15 0.24
N GLN A 17 -17.99 -8.49 0.41
CA GLN A 17 -16.72 -9.16 0.70
C GLN A 17 -16.65 -9.57 2.16
N TRP A 18 -17.12 -8.72 3.08
CA TRP A 18 -17.18 -9.04 4.50
C TRP A 18 -17.97 -10.29 4.80
N ALA A 19 -19.06 -10.54 4.07
CA ALA A 19 -19.87 -11.75 4.19
C ALA A 19 -19.08 -13.04 3.89
N LYS A 20 -18.02 -12.98 3.07
CA LYS A 20 -17.17 -14.13 2.74
C LYS A 20 -16.23 -14.55 3.87
N LYS A 21 -15.93 -13.61 4.79
CA LYS A 21 -14.97 -13.82 5.89
C LYS A 21 -13.58 -14.28 5.41
N GLN A 22 -13.09 -13.65 4.34
CA GLN A 22 -11.81 -13.96 3.68
C GLN A 22 -10.93 -12.70 3.55
N PRO A 23 -10.61 -11.99 4.66
CA PRO A 23 -9.72 -10.85 4.59
C PRO A 23 -8.29 -11.28 4.31
N TYR A 24 -7.60 -10.54 3.45
CA TYR A 24 -6.16 -10.70 3.21
C TYR A 24 -5.40 -9.48 3.68
N PRO A 25 -4.24 -9.65 4.34
CA PRO A 25 -3.36 -8.53 4.67
C PRO A 25 -2.99 -7.68 3.45
N PRO A 26 -2.76 -6.36 3.63
CA PRO A 26 -2.45 -5.44 2.53
C PRO A 26 -1.01 -5.64 2.03
N LEU A 27 -0.80 -6.63 1.17
CA LEU A 27 0.51 -7.12 0.73
C LEU A 27 1.39 -6.00 0.14
N GLY A 28 0.83 -5.16 -0.74
CA GLY A 28 1.57 -4.05 -1.35
C GLY A 28 2.00 -3.02 -0.32
N THR A 29 1.14 -2.71 0.64
CA THR A 29 1.42 -1.76 1.73
C THR A 29 2.56 -2.25 2.61
N ILE A 30 2.50 -3.51 3.08
CA ILE A 30 3.56 -4.06 3.93
C ILE A 30 4.85 -4.35 3.17
N GLN A 31 4.79 -4.54 1.85
CA GLN A 31 5.97 -4.61 0.99
C GLN A 31 6.69 -3.26 0.92
N ALA A 32 5.96 -2.17 0.69
CA ALA A 32 6.51 -0.82 0.67
C ALA A 32 7.07 -0.43 2.07
N ALA A 33 6.38 -0.79 3.15
CA ALA A 33 6.86 -0.57 4.51
C ALA A 33 8.17 -1.33 4.80
N ALA A 34 8.27 -2.60 4.39
CA ALA A 34 9.49 -3.40 4.51
C ALA A 34 10.66 -2.77 3.75
N TYR A 35 10.38 -2.25 2.53
CA TYR A 35 11.40 -1.61 1.70
C TYR A 35 11.95 -0.35 2.36
N LEU A 36 11.10 0.55 2.88
CA LEU A 36 11.55 1.75 3.59
C LEU A 36 12.27 1.41 4.91
N ARG A 37 11.83 0.38 5.62
CA ARG A 37 12.49 -0.10 6.84
C ARG A 37 13.91 -0.61 6.56
N GLN A 38 14.10 -1.34 5.47
CA GLN A 38 15.44 -1.79 5.03
C GLN A 38 16.38 -0.61 4.76
N LEU A 39 15.86 0.54 4.35
CA LEU A 39 16.60 1.78 4.12
C LEU A 39 16.83 2.62 5.38
N GLY A 40 16.46 2.10 6.55
CA GLY A 40 16.73 2.74 7.86
C GLY A 40 15.67 3.77 8.27
N HIS A 41 14.46 3.69 7.75
CA HIS A 41 13.30 4.42 8.29
C HIS A 41 12.64 3.61 9.41
N GLU A 42 12.08 4.30 10.39
CA GLU A 42 11.21 3.71 11.41
C GLU A 42 9.79 3.65 10.83
N VAL A 43 9.21 2.46 10.77
CA VAL A 43 7.90 2.25 10.13
C VAL A 43 6.90 1.64 11.10
N ALA A 44 5.64 2.08 10.98
CA ALA A 44 4.49 1.50 11.64
C ALA A 44 3.36 1.33 10.61
N LEU A 45 2.34 0.54 10.94
CA LEU A 45 1.19 0.30 10.10
C LEU A 45 -0.11 0.53 10.87
N PHE A 46 -0.99 1.34 10.30
CA PHE A 46 -2.40 1.38 10.64
C PHE A 46 -3.16 0.52 9.62
N ASP A 47 -3.44 -0.73 9.99
CA ASP A 47 -4.14 -1.68 9.12
C ASP A 47 -5.64 -1.46 9.16
N THR A 48 -6.22 -1.03 8.04
CA THR A 48 -7.64 -0.69 7.93
C THR A 48 -8.54 -1.90 7.62
N ASN A 49 -7.96 -3.05 7.27
CA ASN A 49 -8.73 -4.19 6.79
C ASN A 49 -9.75 -4.76 7.78
N LEU A 50 -9.49 -4.65 9.08
CA LEU A 50 -10.35 -5.27 10.10
C LEU A 50 -11.12 -4.26 10.94
N ILE A 51 -11.06 -2.98 10.58
CA ILE A 51 -11.73 -1.88 11.26
C ILE A 51 -12.74 -1.20 10.33
N ASP A 52 -13.65 -0.42 10.89
CA ASP A 52 -14.80 0.16 10.19
C ASP A 52 -14.79 1.70 10.12
N SER A 53 -13.74 2.34 10.66
CA SER A 53 -13.67 3.79 10.66
C SER A 53 -12.24 4.33 10.56
N PRO A 54 -12.01 5.34 9.69
CA PRO A 54 -10.71 6.01 9.57
C PRO A 54 -10.32 6.82 10.83
N VAL A 55 -11.28 7.13 11.70
CA VAL A 55 -11.04 7.93 12.93
C VAL A 55 -10.03 7.25 13.85
N TYR A 56 -9.96 5.93 13.86
CA TYR A 56 -9.05 5.17 14.73
C TYR A 56 -7.56 5.44 14.44
N ILE A 57 -7.20 5.93 13.25
CA ILE A 57 -5.82 6.33 12.94
C ILE A 57 -5.27 7.39 13.91
N GLN A 58 -6.16 8.15 14.59
CA GLN A 58 -5.75 9.20 15.51
C GLN A 58 -4.84 8.69 16.62
N GLN A 59 -5.10 7.49 17.13
CA GLN A 59 -4.29 6.87 18.17
C GLN A 59 -2.87 6.60 17.68
N ASP A 60 -2.73 6.10 16.44
CA ASP A 60 -1.42 5.83 15.83
C ASP A 60 -0.68 7.13 15.51
N LEU A 61 -1.38 8.15 14.99
CA LEU A 61 -0.79 9.48 14.77
C LEU A 61 -0.27 10.12 16.06
N GLU A 62 -0.96 9.93 17.18
CA GLU A 62 -0.58 10.47 18.48
C GLU A 62 0.55 9.68 19.15
N SER A 63 0.47 8.37 19.14
CA SER A 63 1.45 7.51 19.82
C SER A 63 2.76 7.37 19.04
N PHE A 64 2.70 7.19 17.73
CA PHE A 64 3.87 7.01 16.88
C PHE A 64 4.50 8.34 16.47
N GLN A 65 3.72 9.42 16.35
CA GLN A 65 4.16 10.75 15.92
C GLN A 65 4.95 10.71 14.59
N PRO A 66 4.32 10.24 13.49
CA PRO A 66 5.00 10.14 12.21
C PRO A 66 5.31 11.51 11.61
N GLU A 67 6.40 11.61 10.87
CA GLU A 67 6.75 12.75 10.02
C GLU A 67 6.04 12.68 8.67
N LEU A 68 5.72 11.45 8.22
CA LEU A 68 5.02 11.16 6.96
C LEU A 68 3.96 10.08 7.18
N LEU A 69 2.73 10.35 6.77
CA LEU A 69 1.68 9.35 6.56
C LEU A 69 1.72 8.90 5.10
N VAL A 70 1.79 7.60 4.85
CA VAL A 70 1.73 7.01 3.51
C VAL A 70 0.48 6.15 3.40
N ILE A 71 -0.53 6.62 2.66
CA ILE A 71 -1.69 5.82 2.28
C ILE A 71 -1.32 5.07 1.02
N TYR A 72 -0.89 3.82 1.17
CA TYR A 72 -0.38 2.98 0.10
C TYR A 72 -1.32 1.81 -0.12
N ASP A 73 -2.20 1.91 -1.11
CA ASP A 73 -3.17 0.87 -1.41
C ASP A 73 -2.48 -0.38 -1.98
N ASP A 74 -3.02 -1.53 -1.59
CA ASP A 74 -2.52 -2.83 -2.03
C ASP A 74 -2.81 -3.06 -3.53
N GLY A 75 -1.82 -2.82 -4.37
CA GLY A 75 -1.89 -3.01 -5.81
C GLY A 75 -2.07 -4.47 -6.25
N PHE A 76 -1.90 -5.45 -5.35
CA PHE A 76 -2.19 -6.87 -5.61
C PHE A 76 -3.65 -7.23 -5.37
N ASN A 77 -4.36 -6.46 -4.54
CA ASN A 77 -5.78 -6.67 -4.31
C ASN A 77 -6.62 -5.99 -5.40
N TYR A 78 -7.31 -6.77 -6.23
CA TYR A 78 -8.16 -6.20 -7.29
C TYR A 78 -9.29 -5.31 -6.76
N LEU A 79 -9.72 -5.50 -5.52
CA LEU A 79 -10.77 -4.68 -4.88
C LEU A 79 -10.30 -3.25 -4.66
N THR A 80 -9.03 -3.04 -4.30
CA THR A 80 -8.47 -1.70 -4.15
C THR A 80 -8.32 -0.99 -5.50
N LYS A 81 -8.10 -1.75 -6.58
CA LYS A 81 -8.03 -1.21 -7.95
C LYS A 81 -9.38 -0.66 -8.44
N MET A 82 -10.48 -1.13 -7.88
CA MET A 82 -11.84 -0.72 -8.26
C MET A 82 -12.36 0.48 -7.49
N CYS A 83 -11.65 0.95 -6.51
CA CYS A 83 -11.95 2.02 -5.57
C CYS A 83 -13.43 2.33 -5.35
N LEU A 84 -13.99 1.85 -4.26
CA LEU A 84 -15.32 2.23 -3.84
C LEU A 84 -15.33 3.67 -3.32
N THR A 85 -16.40 4.41 -3.53
CA THR A 85 -16.52 5.82 -3.10
C THR A 85 -16.25 5.97 -1.60
N ASN A 86 -16.82 5.09 -0.76
CA ASN A 86 -16.59 5.09 0.68
C ASN A 86 -15.13 4.86 1.07
N MET A 87 -14.35 4.12 0.28
CA MET A 87 -12.91 3.92 0.50
C MET A 87 -12.12 5.18 0.18
N ARG A 88 -12.48 5.89 -0.90
CA ARG A 88 -11.90 7.20 -1.23
C ARG A 88 -12.19 8.23 -0.14
N GLU A 89 -13.44 8.28 0.33
CA GLU A 89 -13.85 9.18 1.41
C GLU A 89 -13.07 8.87 2.71
N ALA A 90 -12.89 7.60 3.05
CA ALA A 90 -12.06 7.19 4.19
C ALA A 90 -10.59 7.62 4.03
N ALA A 91 -10.04 7.56 2.81
CA ALA A 91 -8.70 8.10 2.54
C ALA A 91 -8.65 9.62 2.78
N PHE A 92 -9.65 10.37 2.34
CA PHE A 92 -9.74 11.81 2.57
C PHE A 92 -9.84 12.15 4.07
N ASP A 93 -10.59 11.37 4.84
CA ASP A 93 -10.67 11.54 6.29
C ASP A 93 -9.30 11.31 6.96
N MET A 94 -8.56 10.26 6.57
CA MET A 94 -7.21 10.02 7.08
C MET A 94 -6.25 11.16 6.71
N ILE A 95 -6.31 11.67 5.48
CA ILE A 95 -5.54 12.84 5.04
C ILE A 95 -5.85 14.04 5.95
N ALA A 96 -7.14 14.37 6.13
CA ALA A 96 -7.55 15.49 6.95
C ALA A 96 -7.09 15.37 8.42
N LEU A 97 -7.14 14.16 8.99
CA LEU A 97 -6.69 13.89 10.36
C LEU A 97 -5.17 14.06 10.53
N ALA A 98 -4.38 13.64 9.54
CA ALA A 98 -2.94 13.84 9.52
C ALA A 98 -2.57 15.32 9.32
N LYS A 99 -3.23 16.01 8.38
CA LYS A 99 -2.98 17.44 8.10
C LYS A 99 -3.32 18.34 9.30
N LYS A 100 -4.34 18.03 10.10
CA LYS A 100 -4.64 18.75 11.35
C LYS A 100 -3.48 18.72 12.35
N ARG A 101 -2.57 17.75 12.23
CA ARG A 101 -1.38 17.58 13.08
C ARG A 101 -0.09 18.08 12.40
N GLY A 102 -0.19 18.67 11.21
CA GLY A 102 0.97 19.13 10.44
C GLY A 102 1.80 18.02 9.81
N ILE A 103 1.28 16.78 9.76
CA ILE A 103 1.97 15.63 9.19
C ILE A 103 1.88 15.72 7.65
N GLN A 104 2.99 15.43 6.96
CA GLN A 104 3.00 15.30 5.51
C GLN A 104 2.29 14.00 5.07
N VAL A 105 1.62 14.05 3.93
CA VAL A 105 0.84 12.91 3.43
C VAL A 105 1.19 12.60 1.99
N ALA A 106 1.58 11.33 1.75
CA ALA A 106 1.74 10.76 0.42
C ALA A 106 0.67 9.69 0.17
N VAL A 107 0.11 9.65 -1.04
CA VAL A 107 -0.91 8.67 -1.41
C VAL A 107 -0.49 7.90 -2.65
N SER A 108 -0.65 6.58 -2.64
CA SER A 108 -0.38 5.68 -3.77
C SER A 108 -1.53 4.72 -3.96
N SER A 109 -2.26 4.87 -5.05
CA SER A 109 -3.32 3.95 -5.45
C SER A 109 -3.59 4.05 -6.96
N SER A 110 -4.36 3.10 -7.51
CA SER A 110 -4.88 3.23 -8.88
C SER A 110 -5.77 4.46 -9.01
N ASP A 111 -6.65 4.68 -8.02
CA ASP A 111 -7.59 5.79 -8.02
C ASP A 111 -6.87 7.14 -7.89
N SER A 112 -5.93 7.26 -6.95
CA SER A 112 -5.16 8.50 -6.78
C SER A 112 -4.29 8.82 -8.00
N THR A 113 -3.80 7.81 -8.72
CA THR A 113 -3.06 8.00 -9.96
C THR A 113 -3.93 8.63 -11.06
N ASP A 114 -5.18 8.20 -11.19
CA ASP A 114 -6.11 8.71 -12.20
C ASP A 114 -6.83 10.00 -11.74
N GLN A 115 -7.05 10.18 -10.44
CA GLN A 115 -7.81 11.28 -9.82
C GLN A 115 -6.93 12.16 -8.88
N PHE A 116 -5.65 12.33 -9.20
CA PHE A 116 -4.68 12.99 -8.33
C PHE A 116 -5.13 14.35 -7.80
N ASN A 117 -5.86 15.12 -8.60
CA ASN A 117 -6.37 16.44 -8.15
C ASN A 117 -7.30 16.32 -6.93
N MET A 118 -8.16 15.30 -6.88
CA MET A 118 -9.08 15.11 -5.75
C MET A 118 -8.32 14.84 -4.44
N TYR A 119 -7.23 14.09 -4.51
CA TYR A 119 -6.40 13.80 -3.34
C TYR A 119 -5.58 15.00 -2.90
N LEU A 120 -5.05 15.79 -3.84
CA LEU A 120 -4.37 17.06 -3.53
C LEU A 120 -5.34 18.09 -2.95
N ASP A 121 -6.59 18.16 -3.46
CA ASP A 121 -7.65 19.02 -2.92
C ASP A 121 -8.08 18.60 -1.51
N ALA A 122 -8.05 17.30 -1.20
CA ALA A 122 -8.28 16.77 0.13
C ALA A 122 -7.12 17.05 1.12
N GLY A 123 -5.98 17.54 0.63
CA GLY A 123 -4.83 17.97 1.43
C GLY A 123 -3.61 17.03 1.39
N ALA A 124 -3.59 16.02 0.52
CA ALA A 124 -2.38 15.25 0.29
C ALA A 124 -1.26 16.16 -0.26
N ASP A 125 -0.04 15.99 0.23
CA ASP A 125 1.13 16.74 -0.24
C ASP A 125 1.68 16.12 -1.53
N PHE A 126 1.62 14.79 -1.62
CA PHE A 126 2.15 14.02 -2.75
C PHE A 126 1.19 12.91 -3.18
N VAL A 127 1.03 12.75 -4.49
CA VAL A 127 0.41 11.57 -5.09
C VAL A 127 1.49 10.81 -5.86
N LEU A 128 1.67 9.52 -5.54
CA LEU A 128 2.67 8.66 -6.14
C LEU A 128 2.04 7.91 -7.33
N LEU A 129 2.72 7.92 -8.46
CA LEU A 129 2.19 7.40 -9.73
C LEU A 129 2.71 5.99 -10.04
N GLY A 130 1.80 5.05 -10.20
CA GLY A 130 2.12 3.68 -10.60
C GLY A 130 2.82 2.88 -9.51
N GLU A 131 3.83 2.08 -9.87
CA GLU A 131 4.68 1.35 -8.91
C GLU A 131 5.53 2.35 -8.14
N ALA A 132 5.37 2.42 -6.82
CA ALA A 132 5.78 3.60 -6.09
C ALA A 132 6.91 3.39 -5.06
N GLU A 133 7.44 2.19 -4.88
CA GLU A 133 8.47 1.91 -3.86
C GLU A 133 9.73 2.77 -4.05
N GLU A 134 10.27 2.84 -5.27
CA GLU A 134 11.45 3.66 -5.58
C GLU A 134 11.15 5.16 -5.51
N THR A 135 9.94 5.56 -5.90
CA THR A 135 9.48 6.96 -5.77
C THR A 135 9.38 7.35 -4.30
N LEU A 136 8.79 6.47 -3.48
CA LEU A 136 8.62 6.71 -2.05
C LEU A 136 9.98 6.75 -1.31
N LYS A 137 10.92 5.89 -1.71
CA LYS A 137 12.31 5.94 -1.20
C LYS A 137 12.94 7.31 -1.46
N GLU A 138 12.94 7.76 -2.70
CA GLU A 138 13.55 9.04 -3.08
C GLU A 138 12.85 10.22 -2.40
N LEU A 139 11.52 10.19 -2.33
CA LEU A 139 10.73 11.19 -1.61
C LEU A 139 11.11 11.22 -0.12
N ALA A 140 11.12 10.07 0.56
CA ALA A 140 11.44 9.97 1.98
C ALA A 140 12.87 10.43 2.29
N ASP A 141 13.82 10.11 1.40
CA ASP A 141 15.21 10.56 1.52
C ASP A 141 15.34 12.09 1.39
N ASN A 142 14.59 12.70 0.46
CA ASN A 142 14.59 14.15 0.28
C ASN A 142 13.91 14.86 1.44
N LEU A 143 12.76 14.37 1.90
CA LEU A 143 12.06 14.92 3.07
C LEU A 143 12.94 14.86 4.32
N LYS A 144 13.60 13.73 4.57
CA LYS A 144 14.52 13.56 5.71
C LYS A 144 15.68 14.55 5.70
N LYS A 145 16.13 14.97 4.51
CA LYS A 145 17.22 15.95 4.34
C LYS A 145 16.72 17.40 4.23
N ASN A 146 15.41 17.64 4.29
CA ASN A 146 14.78 18.92 3.96
C ASN A 146 15.22 19.44 2.57
N SER A 147 15.41 18.53 1.62
CA SER A 147 15.80 18.83 0.24
C SER A 147 14.56 19.02 -0.64
N ASP A 148 14.77 19.67 -1.79
CA ASP A 148 13.73 19.85 -2.80
C ASP A 148 13.20 18.50 -3.30
N THR A 149 11.88 18.39 -3.39
CA THR A 149 11.18 17.19 -3.88
C THR A 149 10.72 17.32 -5.33
N SER A 150 10.86 18.48 -5.96
CA SER A 150 10.39 18.73 -7.33
C SER A 150 11.05 17.85 -8.39
N GLY A 151 12.29 17.40 -8.12
CA GLY A 151 13.04 16.49 -8.98
C GLY A 151 12.69 15.00 -8.84
N VAL A 152 11.88 14.62 -7.85
CA VAL A 152 11.52 13.21 -7.63
C VAL A 152 10.59 12.72 -8.73
N LEU A 153 11.04 11.73 -9.50
CA LEU A 153 10.23 11.14 -10.57
C LEU A 153 9.12 10.25 -10.01
N GLY A 154 7.93 10.36 -10.57
CA GLY A 154 6.77 9.54 -10.16
C GLY A 154 5.88 10.21 -9.12
N ILE A 155 6.00 11.52 -8.91
CA ILE A 155 5.11 12.26 -8.01
C ILE A 155 4.25 13.30 -8.75
N VAL A 156 3.07 13.54 -8.20
CA VAL A 156 2.29 14.75 -8.44
C VAL A 156 2.17 15.50 -7.11
N SER A 157 2.47 16.78 -7.12
CA SER A 157 2.37 17.65 -5.96
C SER A 157 1.85 19.04 -6.37
N ARG A 158 1.52 19.87 -5.40
CA ARG A 158 1.11 21.24 -5.65
C ARG A 158 2.15 22.20 -5.09
N MET A 159 2.70 23.07 -5.93
CA MET A 159 3.61 24.13 -5.55
C MET A 159 3.01 25.49 -5.96
N GLU A 160 2.90 26.42 -5.02
CA GLU A 160 2.37 27.78 -5.26
C GLU A 160 1.06 27.81 -6.06
N SER A 161 0.14 26.85 -5.78
CA SER A 161 -1.15 26.64 -6.47
C SER A 161 -1.06 25.99 -7.87
N GLU A 162 0.11 25.70 -8.39
CA GLU A 162 0.27 24.94 -9.64
C GLU A 162 0.50 23.46 -9.36
N THR A 163 -0.18 22.60 -10.13
CA THR A 163 0.02 21.14 -10.07
C THR A 163 1.25 20.78 -10.90
N GLN A 164 2.25 20.25 -10.24
CA GLN A 164 3.45 19.70 -10.89
C GLN A 164 3.32 18.18 -10.98
N ASN A 165 3.54 17.65 -12.17
CA ASN A 165 3.53 16.22 -12.46
C ASN A 165 4.87 15.82 -13.09
N SER A 166 5.69 15.08 -12.36
CA SER A 166 7.02 14.65 -12.79
C SER A 166 7.01 13.46 -13.77
N GLY A 167 5.82 12.95 -14.11
CA GLY A 167 5.65 11.76 -14.94
C GLY A 167 5.88 10.45 -14.19
N ARG A 168 5.52 9.34 -14.84
CA ARG A 168 5.64 8.00 -14.23
C ARG A 168 7.09 7.50 -14.28
N ARG A 169 7.51 6.83 -13.20
CA ARG A 169 8.76 6.06 -13.15
C ARG A 169 8.61 4.76 -13.94
N THR A 170 9.72 4.24 -14.46
CA THR A 170 9.75 2.88 -15.02
C THR A 170 9.58 1.85 -13.90
N VAL A 171 8.83 0.78 -14.20
CA VAL A 171 8.59 -0.29 -13.24
C VAL A 171 9.88 -1.04 -12.88
N MET A 172 9.92 -1.55 -11.66
CA MET A 172 11.02 -2.35 -11.13
C MET A 172 11.14 -3.67 -11.91
N ARG A 173 12.35 -4.00 -12.33
CA ARG A 173 12.63 -5.24 -13.08
C ARG A 173 13.18 -6.34 -12.18
N ASN A 174 14.02 -5.98 -11.21
CA ASN A 174 14.60 -6.93 -10.27
C ASN A 174 13.77 -6.95 -8.98
N LEU A 175 12.78 -7.83 -8.94
CA LEU A 175 11.89 -7.96 -7.78
C LEU A 175 12.57 -8.61 -6.58
N ASP A 176 13.70 -9.31 -6.78
CA ASP A 176 14.48 -9.92 -5.68
C ASP A 176 15.24 -8.88 -4.85
N SER A 177 15.31 -7.63 -5.32
CA SER A 177 15.83 -6.51 -4.51
C SER A 177 14.88 -6.07 -3.40
N LEU A 178 13.60 -6.45 -3.47
CA LEU A 178 12.63 -6.18 -2.43
C LEU A 178 12.83 -7.14 -1.24
N PRO A 179 12.74 -6.67 0.01
CA PRO A 179 12.76 -7.56 1.18
C PRO A 179 11.48 -8.40 1.24
N ILE A 180 11.47 -9.40 2.12
CA ILE A 180 10.22 -10.06 2.53
C ILE A 180 9.29 -8.98 3.11
N PRO A 181 7.99 -8.99 2.78
CA PRO A 181 7.03 -8.01 3.32
C PRO A 181 7.04 -7.95 4.85
N ALA A 182 6.69 -6.82 5.42
CA ALA A 182 6.73 -6.58 6.87
C ALA A 182 5.55 -7.25 7.59
N TRP A 183 5.48 -8.57 7.53
CA TRP A 183 4.44 -9.40 8.15
C TRP A 183 4.31 -9.20 9.65
N ASP A 184 5.38 -8.78 10.31
CA ASP A 184 5.42 -8.44 11.73
C ASP A 184 4.60 -7.20 12.10
N LEU A 185 4.20 -6.39 11.12
CA LEU A 185 3.30 -5.24 11.33
C LEU A 185 1.82 -5.62 11.33
N ILE A 186 1.48 -6.87 10.98
CA ILE A 186 0.10 -7.36 10.87
C ILE A 186 -0.28 -8.17 12.11
N ASP A 187 -1.45 -7.91 12.66
CA ASP A 187 -2.09 -8.81 13.63
C ASP A 187 -2.63 -10.08 12.92
N ILE A 188 -1.73 -10.98 12.60
CA ILE A 188 -2.03 -12.23 11.89
C ILE A 188 -3.07 -13.09 12.63
N ASP A 189 -3.13 -13.02 13.95
CA ASP A 189 -4.10 -13.80 14.74
C ASP A 189 -5.51 -13.29 14.58
N ALA A 190 -5.71 -11.98 14.43
CA ALA A 190 -7.01 -11.42 14.08
C ALA A 190 -7.51 -11.90 12.72
N TYR A 191 -6.65 -11.92 11.69
CA TYR A 191 -6.99 -12.49 10.37
C TYR A 191 -7.31 -13.97 10.45
N ARG A 192 -6.46 -14.74 11.11
CA ARG A 192 -6.65 -16.19 11.31
C ARG A 192 -7.99 -16.51 11.97
N LYS A 193 -8.36 -15.77 13.00
CA LYS A 193 -9.63 -15.95 13.71
C LYS A 193 -10.84 -15.80 12.79
N ILE A 194 -10.81 -14.79 11.91
CA ILE A 194 -11.89 -14.55 10.93
C ILE A 194 -11.94 -15.69 9.91
N TRP A 195 -10.79 -16.09 9.35
CA TRP A 195 -10.71 -17.18 8.40
C TRP A 195 -11.20 -18.49 8.95
N LEU A 196 -10.70 -18.90 10.12
CA LEU A 196 -11.11 -20.14 10.77
C LEU A 196 -12.59 -20.15 11.14
N GLY A 197 -13.11 -19.04 11.64
CA GLY A 197 -14.52 -18.91 12.01
C GLY A 197 -15.47 -18.92 10.81
N GLY A 198 -15.06 -18.40 9.67
CA GLY A 198 -15.90 -18.34 8.47
C GLY A 198 -15.70 -19.48 7.48
N ASN A 199 -14.49 -20.04 7.39
CA ASN A 199 -14.09 -20.94 6.30
C ASN A 199 -13.45 -22.25 6.77
N GLY A 200 -13.08 -22.39 8.04
CA GLY A 200 -12.46 -23.59 8.59
C GLY A 200 -10.98 -23.79 8.23
N TYR A 201 -10.36 -22.86 7.50
CA TYR A 201 -8.94 -22.86 7.16
C TYR A 201 -8.37 -21.43 7.23
N PHE A 202 -7.05 -21.30 7.19
CA PHE A 202 -6.38 -20.00 7.19
C PHE A 202 -5.55 -19.80 5.93
N SER A 203 -5.78 -18.69 5.22
CA SER A 203 -5.07 -18.34 4.01
C SER A 203 -4.31 -17.02 4.16
N LEU A 204 -3.10 -16.98 3.60
CA LEU A 204 -2.36 -15.75 3.38
C LEU A 204 -2.17 -15.49 1.88
N ASN A 205 -2.02 -14.23 1.51
CA ASN A 205 -1.74 -13.82 0.14
C ASN A 205 -0.23 -13.64 -0.06
N MET A 206 0.22 -13.86 -1.29
CA MET A 206 1.57 -13.56 -1.73
C MET A 206 1.60 -13.29 -3.23
N SER A 207 2.69 -12.72 -3.72
CA SER A 207 2.89 -12.46 -5.14
C SER A 207 4.24 -12.98 -5.60
N THR A 208 4.25 -13.62 -6.77
CA THR A 208 5.48 -14.11 -7.41
C THR A 208 5.90 -13.27 -8.59
N THR A 209 4.96 -12.46 -9.11
CA THR A 209 5.16 -11.64 -10.29
C THR A 209 4.51 -10.27 -10.16
N ARG A 210 4.93 -9.33 -11.01
CA ARG A 210 4.31 -8.01 -11.18
C ARG A 210 4.15 -7.68 -12.64
N GLY A 211 3.01 -7.09 -12.98
CA GLY A 211 2.69 -6.59 -14.30
C GLY A 211 2.17 -7.65 -15.26
N CYS A 212 1.48 -7.19 -16.27
CA CYS A 212 0.83 -8.01 -17.28
C CYS A 212 1.11 -7.45 -18.68
N PRO A 213 1.61 -8.25 -19.64
CA PRO A 213 1.92 -7.76 -20.98
C PRO A 213 0.68 -7.49 -21.84
N TYR A 214 -0.49 -7.99 -21.42
CA TYR A 214 -1.73 -7.87 -22.17
C TYR A 214 -2.37 -6.49 -22.01
N LYS A 215 -3.11 -6.04 -23.04
CA LYS A 215 -3.78 -4.75 -23.08
C LYS A 215 -5.30 -4.93 -23.15
N CYS A 216 -5.86 -5.62 -22.15
CA CYS A 216 -7.27 -5.89 -22.09
C CYS A 216 -8.07 -4.60 -21.84
N ASN A 217 -9.10 -4.33 -22.65
CA ASN A 217 -9.88 -3.09 -22.56
C ASN A 217 -10.68 -2.93 -21.25
N TRP A 218 -10.96 -4.03 -20.56
CA TRP A 218 -11.71 -4.07 -19.30
C TRP A 218 -10.83 -4.13 -18.06
N CYS A 219 -9.52 -4.22 -18.25
CA CYS A 219 -8.58 -4.36 -17.13
C CYS A 219 -8.43 -3.04 -16.39
N ALA A 220 -8.63 -3.06 -15.08
CA ALA A 220 -8.14 -2.00 -14.20
C ALA A 220 -6.61 -1.96 -14.35
N LYS A 221 -6.11 -0.97 -15.08
CA LYS A 221 -4.73 -0.82 -15.52
C LYS A 221 -3.71 -1.30 -14.51
N PRO A 222 -2.75 -2.15 -14.89
CA PRO A 222 -1.75 -2.65 -13.97
C PRO A 222 -0.90 -1.50 -13.43
N ILE A 223 -0.91 -1.31 -12.14
CA ILE A 223 0.00 -0.37 -11.44
C ILE A 223 1.44 -0.72 -11.80
N TYR A 224 1.73 -2.01 -11.89
CA TYR A 224 3.04 -2.58 -12.18
C TYR A 224 3.40 -2.62 -13.68
N GLY A 225 2.67 -1.89 -14.51
CA GLY A 225 2.96 -1.71 -15.93
C GLY A 225 2.59 -2.90 -16.82
N GLN A 226 2.95 -2.76 -18.11
CA GLN A 226 2.63 -3.73 -19.17
C GLN A 226 3.84 -4.64 -19.51
N LYS A 227 4.60 -5.04 -18.48
CA LYS A 227 5.70 -6.00 -18.59
C LYS A 227 5.57 -7.01 -17.49
N TYR A 228 5.84 -8.26 -17.82
CA TYR A 228 5.88 -9.34 -16.85
C TYR A 228 7.28 -9.38 -16.21
N ASN A 229 7.34 -9.16 -14.92
CA ASN A 229 8.54 -9.29 -14.12
C ASN A 229 8.29 -10.33 -13.03
N SER A 230 9.22 -11.28 -12.85
CA SER A 230 9.11 -12.36 -11.87
C SER A 230 10.19 -12.25 -10.80
N ARG A 231 9.85 -12.71 -9.62
CA ARG A 231 10.80 -13.04 -8.55
C ARG A 231 11.51 -14.36 -8.89
N SER A 232 12.72 -14.55 -8.40
CA SER A 232 13.38 -15.86 -8.51
C SER A 232 12.65 -16.91 -7.67
N PRO A 233 12.72 -18.19 -8.07
CA PRO A 233 12.17 -19.30 -7.27
C PRO A 233 12.72 -19.29 -5.84
N GLU A 234 14.00 -19.02 -5.67
CA GLU A 234 14.68 -18.97 -4.37
C GLU A 234 14.13 -17.85 -3.48
N HIS A 235 13.80 -16.70 -4.07
CA HIS A 235 13.21 -15.57 -3.34
C HIS A 235 11.77 -15.90 -2.89
N VAL A 236 10.98 -16.53 -3.75
CA VAL A 236 9.62 -16.99 -3.43
C VAL A 236 9.64 -18.08 -2.35
N VAL A 237 10.51 -19.07 -2.47
CA VAL A 237 10.62 -20.16 -1.49
C VAL A 237 10.98 -19.61 -0.11
N ARG A 238 11.93 -18.68 0.00
CA ARG A 238 12.29 -18.05 1.28
C ARG A 238 11.09 -17.38 1.96
N GLU A 239 10.23 -16.72 1.20
CA GLU A 239 9.02 -16.09 1.77
C GLU A 239 8.02 -17.15 2.21
N ILE A 240 7.80 -18.22 1.42
CA ILE A 240 6.92 -19.34 1.79
C ILE A 240 7.42 -19.98 3.09
N GLU A 241 8.71 -20.30 3.19
CA GLU A 241 9.31 -20.87 4.39
C GLU A 241 9.14 -19.94 5.61
N TYR A 242 9.36 -18.64 5.42
CA TYR A 242 9.13 -17.64 6.47
C TYR A 242 7.67 -17.69 6.96
N LEU A 243 6.70 -17.66 6.03
CA LEU A 243 5.28 -17.67 6.36
C LEU A 243 4.83 -18.97 7.02
N LEU A 244 5.32 -20.12 6.55
CA LEU A 244 5.02 -21.43 7.15
C LEU A 244 5.59 -21.55 8.57
N ASN A 245 6.80 -21.08 8.79
CA ASN A 245 7.47 -21.19 10.09
C ASN A 245 6.87 -20.24 11.14
N HIS A 246 6.49 -19.01 10.76
CA HIS A 246 6.06 -17.99 11.70
C HIS A 246 4.53 -17.90 11.83
N HIS A 247 3.80 -18.12 10.71
CA HIS A 247 2.36 -17.86 10.65
C HIS A 247 1.51 -19.08 10.35
N LYS A 248 2.11 -20.19 9.88
CA LYS A 248 1.46 -21.50 9.65
C LYS A 248 0.13 -21.40 8.89
N PRO A 249 0.07 -20.71 7.73
CA PRO A 249 -1.11 -20.76 6.89
C PRO A 249 -1.28 -22.18 6.34
N THR A 250 -2.53 -22.57 6.08
CA THR A 250 -2.86 -23.86 5.43
C THR A 250 -3.10 -23.71 3.94
N HIS A 251 -3.16 -22.47 3.45
CA HIS A 251 -3.40 -22.13 2.06
C HIS A 251 -2.69 -20.81 1.71
N PHE A 252 -2.25 -20.66 0.45
CA PHE A 252 -1.75 -19.41 -0.12
C PHE A 252 -2.60 -18.99 -1.30
N LEU A 253 -2.95 -17.70 -1.34
CA LEU A 253 -3.50 -17.05 -2.51
C LEU A 253 -2.38 -16.37 -3.29
N MET A 254 -2.12 -16.79 -4.53
CA MET A 254 -1.22 -16.08 -5.43
C MET A 254 -1.96 -14.88 -6.04
N CYS A 255 -1.44 -13.66 -5.77
CA CYS A 255 -2.05 -12.39 -6.21
C CYS A 255 -1.37 -11.83 -7.46
N ASP A 256 -0.90 -12.69 -8.33
CA ASP A 256 -0.22 -12.31 -9.58
C ASP A 256 -1.21 -11.69 -10.57
N ASP A 257 -0.71 -10.78 -11.42
CA ASP A 257 -1.54 -10.09 -12.43
C ASP A 257 -1.95 -11.02 -13.60
N ILE A 258 -1.32 -12.20 -13.70
CA ILE A 258 -1.61 -13.22 -14.71
C ILE A 258 -1.65 -14.59 -14.06
#